data_43d3e2d67535c933b78418edd14fc236
#
_entry.id   43d3e2d67535c933b78418edd14fc236
#
_cell.length_a   1.000
_cell.length_b   1.000
_cell.length_c   1.000
_cell.angle_alpha   90.00
_cell.angle_beta   90.00
_cell.angle_gamma   90.00
#
_symmetry.space_group_name_H-M   'P 1'
#
loop_
_entity.id
_entity.type
_entity.pdbx_description
1 polymer ?
#
loop_
_entity_poly.entity_id
_entity_poly.type
_entity_poly.pdbx_seq_one_letter_code
_entity_poly.pdbx_strand_id
1 'polypeptide(L)'
;MVEAGFLGSNGEWINGRYDGYLAERNKIIEKMLEIIPQEIQINFRKTNFITDYLESKNTVNSQNAYSTETIARLGLYNSGYLASETDEDTYQRIDRNENLKWQNLQTQYTIFGGVAKNWKSTYNDLENSITDMFSRHCTYLDKDEDQNVKEKWKSSVYTGNEELYNRKNGYIYIQNHLGYRLLLTDAKINGTKAGASANVSITLKNIGFGNIIKEKKVSLIYKNSKNTYEVETNIDIRKQLQNQDYILKINENLPIDMENGEYDVYLSIGEEYDSLKENANYYIQLVNKNSWDEKIKANYIGKVGIGIKNTTENNNQITNQNNSEQQINNNTENVFSNIKIFMIIGIIAIVMILIIIIIILKNKKDTNLSIK
;
A
#
# COMPACT_ATOMS: atom_id res chain seq x y z
N MET A 1 10.05 15.28 7.38
CA MET A 1 11.05 15.00 6.31
C MET A 1 12.42 15.46 6.77
N VAL A 2 13.42 14.61 6.68
CA VAL A 2 14.78 14.90 7.16
C VAL A 2 15.74 14.70 6.00
N GLU A 3 16.16 15.78 5.40
CA GLU A 3 17.07 15.76 4.26
C GLU A 3 18.18 16.79 4.42
N ALA A 4 17.84 18.04 4.66
CA ALA A 4 18.77 19.14 4.69
C ALA A 4 19.65 19.10 5.94
N GLY A 5 20.93 19.40 5.78
CA GLY A 5 21.88 19.53 6.86
C GLY A 5 22.39 18.23 7.47
N PHE A 6 21.95 17.09 6.96
CA PHE A 6 22.58 15.82 7.28
C PHE A 6 23.90 15.70 6.52
N LEU A 7 24.92 16.31 7.09
CA LEU A 7 26.31 16.07 6.73
C LEU A 7 26.66 16.34 5.28
N GLY A 8 26.63 17.56 5.00
CA GLY A 8 27.08 18.02 3.71
C GLY A 8 26.17 17.57 2.58
N SER A 9 26.03 18.45 1.69
CA SER A 9 25.54 18.13 0.37
C SER A 9 26.51 17.15 -0.28
N ASN A 10 25.95 16.19 -1.00
CA ASN A 10 26.53 15.61 -2.19
C ASN A 10 28.05 15.38 -2.20
N GLY A 11 28.55 14.33 -1.71
CA GLY A 11 29.92 13.91 -1.97
C GLY A 11 30.84 13.82 -0.76
N GLU A 12 30.57 14.46 0.36
CA GLU A 12 31.38 14.30 1.55
C GLU A 12 31.38 12.91 2.11
N TRP A 13 30.28 12.19 1.91
CA TRP A 13 30.14 10.77 2.18
C TRP A 13 31.03 9.89 1.31
N ILE A 14 31.28 10.31 0.06
CA ILE A 14 32.05 9.57 -0.92
C ILE A 14 33.54 9.62 -0.60
N ASN A 15 33.99 10.68 0.07
CA ASN A 15 35.40 10.95 0.33
C ASN A 15 35.92 10.33 1.64
N GLY A 16 35.27 9.29 2.16
CA GLY A 16 35.74 8.62 3.38
C GLY A 16 35.50 9.38 4.68
N ARG A 17 34.79 10.50 4.64
CA ARG A 17 34.42 11.27 5.83
C ARG A 17 33.16 10.77 6.55
N TYR A 18 32.55 9.77 6.00
CA TYR A 18 31.29 9.25 6.52
C TYR A 18 31.33 8.88 8.00
N ASP A 19 32.35 8.15 8.41
CA ASP A 19 32.48 7.66 9.78
C ASP A 19 32.71 8.78 10.78
N GLY A 20 33.33 9.87 10.36
CA GLY A 20 33.55 11.04 11.21
C GLY A 20 32.28 11.77 11.61
N TYR A 21 31.21 11.64 10.86
CA TYR A 21 29.94 12.35 11.09
C TYR A 21 28.79 11.46 11.55
N LEU A 22 28.99 10.15 11.60
CA LEU A 22 27.95 9.17 11.96
C LEU A 22 27.39 9.43 13.37
N ALA A 23 28.27 9.70 14.33
CA ALA A 23 27.89 9.95 15.71
C ALA A 23 27.03 11.23 15.85
N GLU A 24 27.41 12.32 15.15
CA GLU A 24 26.67 13.57 15.17
C GLU A 24 25.31 13.43 14.53
N ARG A 25 25.21 12.73 13.40
CA ARG A 25 23.96 12.42 12.74
C ARG A 25 23.05 11.60 13.67
N ASN A 26 23.59 10.57 14.30
CA ASN A 26 22.82 9.72 15.20
C ASN A 26 22.26 10.50 16.39
N LYS A 27 23.01 11.43 16.97
CA LYS A 27 22.51 12.35 18.00
C LYS A 27 21.33 13.19 17.54
N ILE A 28 21.36 13.66 16.27
CA ILE A 28 20.23 14.41 15.70
C ILE A 28 19.02 13.51 15.57
N ILE A 29 19.19 12.28 15.06
CA ILE A 29 18.10 11.29 14.95
C ILE A 29 17.50 10.99 16.33
N GLU A 30 18.34 10.74 17.34
CA GLU A 30 17.89 10.52 18.71
C GLU A 30 17.05 11.69 19.23
N LYS A 31 17.55 12.93 19.01
CA LYS A 31 16.82 14.13 19.46
C LYS A 31 15.50 14.32 18.74
N MET A 32 15.42 13.98 17.46
CA MET A 32 14.16 13.99 16.72
C MET A 32 13.18 12.95 17.26
N LEU A 33 13.64 11.73 17.54
CA LEU A 33 12.82 10.67 18.11
C LEU A 33 12.34 10.98 19.52
N GLU A 34 13.11 11.74 20.30
CA GLU A 34 12.73 12.22 21.63
C GLU A 34 11.65 13.30 21.59
N ILE A 35 11.78 14.27 20.66
CA ILE A 35 10.92 15.47 20.63
C ILE A 35 9.63 15.23 19.86
N ILE A 36 9.69 14.46 18.75
CA ILE A 36 8.54 14.21 17.91
C ILE A 36 7.65 13.17 18.58
N PRO A 37 6.32 13.42 18.71
CA PRO A 37 5.38 12.47 19.30
C PRO A 37 5.51 11.07 18.72
N GLN A 38 5.33 10.05 19.57
CA GLN A 38 5.56 8.64 19.24
C GLN A 38 4.73 8.15 18.05
N GLU A 39 3.52 8.64 17.90
CA GLU A 39 2.59 8.31 16.84
C GLU A 39 2.92 8.92 15.48
N ILE A 40 3.95 9.80 15.42
CA ILE A 40 4.35 10.47 14.18
C ILE A 40 5.57 9.76 13.59
N GLN A 41 5.44 9.33 12.34
CA GLN A 41 6.55 8.77 11.59
C GLN A 41 7.49 9.87 11.08
N ILE A 42 8.78 9.56 11.03
CA ILE A 42 9.84 10.45 10.56
C ILE A 42 10.42 9.87 9.28
N ASN A 43 10.39 10.63 8.19
CA ASN A 43 10.83 10.15 6.89
C ASN A 43 12.26 10.61 6.59
N PHE A 44 13.10 9.65 6.26
CA PHE A 44 14.49 9.86 5.86
C PHE A 44 14.67 9.64 4.36
N ARG A 45 15.59 10.39 3.77
CA ARG A 45 15.86 10.23 2.33
C ARG A 45 16.57 8.92 2.00
N LYS A 46 17.56 8.55 2.78
CA LYS A 46 18.47 7.44 2.48
C LYS A 46 18.22 6.26 3.41
N THR A 47 18.11 5.07 2.84
CA THR A 47 17.96 3.82 3.58
C THR A 47 19.07 3.64 4.61
N ASN A 48 20.32 3.98 4.25
CA ASN A 48 21.44 3.83 5.15
C ASN A 48 21.42 4.79 6.36
N PHE A 49 20.64 5.87 6.34
CA PHE A 49 20.44 6.68 7.55
C PHE A 49 19.71 5.90 8.64
N ILE A 50 18.78 5.05 8.22
CA ILE A 50 18.02 4.19 9.11
C ILE A 50 18.86 2.98 9.55
N THR A 51 19.45 2.28 8.58
CA THR A 51 20.18 1.02 8.87
C THR A 51 21.44 1.26 9.68
N ASP A 52 22.16 2.37 9.45
CA ASP A 52 23.33 2.72 10.23
C ASP A 52 22.96 3.18 11.65
N TYR A 53 21.86 3.93 11.79
CA TYR A 53 21.38 4.37 13.11
C TYR A 53 20.96 3.20 13.98
N LEU A 54 20.25 2.23 13.39
CA LEU A 54 19.78 1.05 14.08
C LEU A 54 20.85 -0.07 14.19
N GLU A 55 21.99 0.11 13.55
CA GLU A 55 23.05 -0.92 13.41
C GLU A 55 22.44 -2.25 12.88
N SER A 56 21.43 -2.16 12.04
CA SER A 56 20.64 -3.31 11.56
C SER A 56 20.11 -3.08 10.18
N LYS A 57 20.06 -4.14 9.37
CA LYS A 57 19.37 -4.20 8.07
C LYS A 57 17.94 -4.76 8.16
N ASN A 58 17.45 -5.04 9.37
CA ASN A 58 16.09 -5.50 9.57
C ASN A 58 15.09 -4.39 9.16
N THR A 59 13.91 -4.81 8.74
CA THR A 59 12.79 -3.93 8.45
C THR A 59 11.68 -4.11 9.48
N VAL A 60 10.75 -3.17 9.51
CA VAL A 60 9.48 -3.38 10.20
C VAL A 60 8.72 -4.54 9.56
N ASN A 61 7.95 -5.26 10.35
CA ASN A 61 7.15 -6.40 9.91
C ASN A 61 5.78 -6.41 10.62
N SER A 62 4.93 -7.37 10.33
CA SER A 62 3.56 -7.45 10.88
C SER A 62 3.50 -7.60 12.41
N GLN A 63 4.59 -8.01 13.07
CA GLN A 63 4.62 -8.20 14.52
C GLN A 63 4.94 -6.91 15.26
N ASN A 64 5.78 -6.07 14.67
CA ASN A 64 6.20 -4.81 15.29
C ASN A 64 5.69 -3.55 14.55
N ALA A 65 4.93 -3.72 13.47
CA ALA A 65 4.25 -2.62 12.81
C ALA A 65 3.36 -1.85 13.78
N TYR A 66 3.40 -0.53 13.68
CA TYR A 66 2.60 0.39 14.52
C TYR A 66 2.90 0.32 16.03
N SER A 67 3.99 -0.35 16.41
CA SER A 67 4.45 -0.41 17.79
C SER A 67 5.25 0.84 18.18
N THR A 68 5.73 0.85 19.44
CA THR A 68 6.65 1.89 19.94
C THR A 68 8.11 1.66 19.55
N GLU A 69 8.42 0.60 18.83
CA GLU A 69 9.77 0.35 18.35
C GLU A 69 10.22 1.41 17.36
N THR A 70 11.47 1.82 17.45
CA THR A 70 12.02 2.88 16.61
C THR A 70 11.84 2.60 15.12
N ILE A 71 12.08 1.35 14.67
CA ILE A 71 11.97 0.97 13.26
C ILE A 71 10.57 1.19 12.69
N ALA A 72 9.50 1.07 13.50
CA ALA A 72 8.13 1.28 13.08
C ALA A 72 7.79 2.76 12.83
N ARG A 73 8.66 3.69 13.29
CA ARG A 73 8.51 5.14 13.10
C ARG A 73 9.31 5.71 11.92
N LEU A 74 10.20 4.90 11.33
CA LEU A 74 11.15 5.39 10.33
C LEU A 74 10.65 5.09 8.92
N GLY A 75 10.02 6.08 8.31
CA GLY A 75 9.58 6.08 6.92
C GLY A 75 10.64 6.63 5.96
N LEU A 76 10.27 6.73 4.71
CA LEU A 76 11.18 7.17 3.64
C LEU A 76 10.58 8.31 2.81
N TYR A 77 11.47 9.17 2.33
CA TYR A 77 11.17 10.25 1.40
C TYR A 77 12.29 10.34 0.35
N ASN A 78 11.93 10.44 -0.91
CA ASN A 78 12.90 10.53 -2.00
C ASN A 78 12.74 11.84 -2.77
N SER A 79 13.64 12.80 -2.55
CA SER A 79 13.62 14.11 -3.21
C SER A 79 14.11 14.09 -4.66
N GLY A 80 14.71 12.99 -5.10
CA GLY A 80 15.14 12.74 -6.48
C GLY A 80 14.41 11.54 -7.11
N TYR A 81 13.17 11.31 -6.72
CA TYR A 81 12.40 10.14 -7.07
C TYR A 81 12.28 9.95 -8.58
N LEU A 82 12.65 8.76 -9.07
CA LEU A 82 12.62 8.37 -10.49
C LEU A 82 13.48 9.26 -11.41
N ALA A 83 14.40 10.03 -10.86
CA ALA A 83 15.21 10.97 -11.63
C ALA A 83 16.37 10.29 -12.39
N SER A 84 16.90 9.20 -11.87
CA SER A 84 18.04 8.46 -12.42
C SER A 84 18.18 7.09 -11.74
N GLU A 85 19.19 6.33 -12.12
CA GLU A 85 19.54 5.09 -11.44
C GLU A 85 19.84 5.29 -9.95
N THR A 86 20.46 6.40 -9.59
CA THR A 86 20.80 6.74 -8.20
C THR A 86 19.74 7.59 -7.51
N ASP A 87 18.67 7.99 -8.20
CA ASP A 87 17.67 8.93 -7.72
C ASP A 87 18.34 10.17 -7.08
N GLU A 88 19.18 10.86 -7.85
CA GLU A 88 19.95 12.02 -7.40
C GLU A 88 20.68 11.75 -6.07
N ASP A 89 21.53 10.73 -6.06
CA ASP A 89 22.36 10.32 -4.93
C ASP A 89 21.61 9.68 -3.74
N THR A 90 20.36 9.37 -3.87
CA THR A 90 19.61 8.63 -2.83
C THR A 90 20.24 7.25 -2.60
N TYR A 91 20.74 6.58 -3.66
CA TYR A 91 21.28 5.22 -3.63
C TYR A 91 22.81 5.14 -3.78
N GLN A 92 23.56 6.12 -3.33
CA GLN A 92 25.02 6.19 -3.55
C GLN A 92 25.82 5.05 -2.91
N ARG A 93 25.43 4.57 -1.74
CA ARG A 93 26.20 3.60 -0.95
C ARG A 93 25.74 2.16 -1.09
N ILE A 94 24.51 1.97 -1.46
CA ILE A 94 23.88 0.67 -1.59
C ILE A 94 23.30 0.58 -2.99
N ASP A 95 23.50 -0.53 -3.65
CA ASP A 95 22.91 -0.80 -4.95
C ASP A 95 21.40 -0.50 -4.97
N ARG A 96 20.91 0.04 -6.10
CA ARG A 96 19.48 0.41 -6.23
C ARG A 96 18.57 -0.78 -5.91
N ASN A 97 18.87 -1.97 -6.42
CA ASN A 97 18.01 -3.13 -6.23
C ASN A 97 17.98 -3.61 -4.77
N GLU A 98 19.11 -3.52 -4.07
CA GLU A 98 19.15 -3.81 -2.62
C GLU A 98 18.34 -2.78 -1.83
N ASN A 99 18.45 -1.49 -2.17
CA ASN A 99 17.64 -0.44 -1.58
C ASN A 99 16.14 -0.71 -1.82
N LEU A 100 15.74 -0.99 -3.05
CA LEU A 100 14.34 -1.25 -3.39
C LEU A 100 13.77 -2.45 -2.64
N LYS A 101 14.53 -3.53 -2.48
CA LYS A 101 14.10 -4.70 -1.69
C LYS A 101 13.87 -4.32 -0.23
N TRP A 102 14.80 -3.60 0.38
CA TRP A 102 14.67 -3.15 1.75
C TRP A 102 13.49 -2.18 1.91
N GLN A 103 13.37 -1.20 0.99
CA GLN A 103 12.31 -0.22 1.00
C GLN A 103 10.92 -0.86 0.82
N ASN A 104 10.78 -1.83 -0.06
CA ASN A 104 9.52 -2.57 -0.24
C ASN A 104 9.01 -3.17 1.08
N LEU A 105 9.89 -3.79 1.86
CA LEU A 105 9.52 -4.37 3.16
C LEU A 105 9.20 -3.28 4.20
N GLN A 106 10.03 -2.24 4.28
CA GLN A 106 9.86 -1.17 5.26
C GLN A 106 8.60 -0.35 5.01
N THR A 107 8.34 0.03 3.77
CA THR A 107 7.24 0.90 3.40
C THR A 107 5.88 0.21 3.35
N GLN A 108 5.85 -1.11 3.52
CA GLN A 108 4.59 -1.82 3.75
C GLN A 108 3.88 -1.32 5.02
N TYR A 109 4.63 -0.84 6.01
CA TYR A 109 4.11 -0.40 7.30
C TYR A 109 4.52 1.03 7.67
N THR A 110 5.30 1.68 6.80
CA THR A 110 5.73 3.06 7.00
C THR A 110 5.47 3.91 5.75
N ILE A 111 5.45 5.23 5.93
CA ILE A 111 5.18 6.16 4.83
C ILE A 111 6.34 6.16 3.83
N PHE A 112 6.00 6.14 2.55
CA PHE A 112 6.90 6.46 1.45
C PHE A 112 6.28 7.53 0.56
N GLY A 113 7.09 8.49 0.16
CA GLY A 113 6.70 9.50 -0.82
C GLY A 113 7.91 10.23 -1.37
N GLY A 114 7.69 11.26 -2.15
CA GLY A 114 8.81 12.01 -2.70
C GLY A 114 8.45 12.99 -3.80
N VAL A 115 9.48 13.37 -4.53
CA VAL A 115 9.45 14.37 -5.60
C VAL A 115 9.97 13.71 -6.88
N ALA A 116 9.08 13.40 -7.82
CA ALA A 116 9.49 12.87 -9.12
C ALA A 116 10.18 13.97 -9.94
N LYS A 117 11.40 13.70 -10.42
CA LYS A 117 12.25 14.67 -11.11
C LYS A 117 12.81 14.14 -12.42
N ASN A 118 13.39 15.06 -13.20
CA ASN A 118 14.09 14.78 -14.45
C ASN A 118 13.23 14.06 -15.49
N TRP A 119 12.30 14.79 -16.11
CA TRP A 119 11.36 14.25 -17.11
C TRP A 119 12.02 13.45 -18.26
N LYS A 120 13.31 13.65 -18.53
CA LYS A 120 14.09 12.91 -19.54
C LYS A 120 14.46 11.50 -19.09
N SER A 121 14.35 11.20 -17.80
CA SER A 121 14.68 9.90 -17.26
C SER A 121 13.69 8.82 -17.76
N THR A 122 14.19 7.64 -18.10
CA THR A 122 13.35 6.48 -18.38
C THR A 122 12.76 5.86 -17.10
N TYR A 123 13.32 6.14 -15.93
CA TYR A 123 12.80 5.67 -14.65
C TYR A 123 11.41 6.24 -14.34
N ASN A 124 11.09 7.45 -14.85
CA ASN A 124 9.76 8.04 -14.74
C ASN A 124 8.88 7.88 -15.99
N ASP A 125 9.20 6.95 -16.87
CA ASP A 125 8.22 6.48 -17.86
C ASP A 125 7.02 5.88 -17.13
N LEU A 126 5.83 6.00 -17.69
CA LEU A 126 4.59 5.68 -16.98
C LEU A 126 4.59 4.28 -16.36
N GLU A 127 4.95 3.27 -17.13
CA GLU A 127 4.96 1.87 -16.68
C GLU A 127 5.97 1.63 -15.55
N ASN A 128 7.18 2.21 -15.68
CA ASN A 128 8.20 2.15 -14.64
C ASN A 128 7.74 2.87 -13.37
N SER A 129 7.11 4.04 -13.52
CA SER A 129 6.58 4.81 -12.40
C SER A 129 5.51 4.04 -11.63
N ILE A 130 4.55 3.42 -12.33
CA ILE A 130 3.49 2.61 -11.72
C ILE A 130 4.08 1.43 -10.98
N THR A 131 5.00 0.69 -11.61
CA THR A 131 5.66 -0.48 -11.02
C THR A 131 6.43 -0.10 -9.75
N ASP A 132 7.18 1.00 -9.80
CA ASP A 132 7.99 1.47 -8.68
C ASP A 132 7.11 1.99 -7.53
N MET A 133 6.08 2.80 -7.82
CA MET A 133 5.11 3.30 -6.83
C MET A 133 4.37 2.16 -6.14
N PHE A 134 3.96 1.14 -6.90
CA PHE A 134 3.33 -0.04 -6.36
C PHE A 134 4.28 -0.82 -5.45
N SER A 135 5.52 -1.04 -5.89
CA SER A 135 6.53 -1.80 -5.14
C SER A 135 6.94 -1.13 -3.83
N ARG A 136 6.93 0.20 -3.76
CA ARG A 136 7.31 0.96 -2.57
C ARG A 136 6.13 1.51 -1.78
N HIS A 137 4.92 1.03 -2.01
CA HIS A 137 3.73 1.44 -1.28
C HIS A 137 3.56 2.97 -1.24
N CYS A 138 3.70 3.63 -2.41
CA CYS A 138 3.77 5.08 -2.49
C CYS A 138 2.52 5.75 -1.94
N THR A 139 2.71 6.56 -0.90
CA THR A 139 1.61 7.23 -0.20
C THR A 139 1.30 8.59 -0.80
N TYR A 140 2.33 9.36 -1.18
CA TYR A 140 2.16 10.70 -1.71
C TYR A 140 3.30 11.10 -2.64
N LEU A 141 3.02 12.08 -3.52
CA LEU A 141 4.02 12.78 -4.31
C LEU A 141 3.82 14.29 -4.17
N ASP A 142 4.91 15.04 -4.23
CA ASP A 142 4.84 16.48 -4.33
C ASP A 142 4.28 16.87 -5.70
N LYS A 143 3.25 17.71 -5.70
CA LYS A 143 2.56 18.13 -6.95
C LYS A 143 3.20 19.35 -7.62
N ASP A 144 4.03 20.10 -6.91
CA ASP A 144 4.50 21.41 -7.34
C ASP A 144 5.91 21.38 -7.95
N GLU A 145 6.68 20.32 -7.69
CA GLU A 145 7.97 20.07 -8.31
C GLU A 145 7.82 19.60 -9.78
N ASP A 146 8.85 19.45 -10.49
CA ASP A 146 8.99 19.10 -11.92
C ASP A 146 7.69 18.89 -12.75
N GLN A 147 7.09 20.00 -13.18
CA GLN A 147 5.86 19.99 -13.96
C GLN A 147 5.99 19.16 -15.26
N ASN A 148 7.22 19.04 -15.81
CA ASN A 148 7.45 18.28 -17.02
C ASN A 148 7.28 16.77 -16.83
N VAL A 149 7.59 16.24 -15.63
CA VAL A 149 7.29 14.82 -15.29
C VAL A 149 5.78 14.61 -15.29
N LYS A 150 5.01 15.53 -14.73
CA LYS A 150 3.54 15.44 -14.74
C LYS A 150 2.98 15.52 -16.17
N GLU A 151 3.51 16.43 -17.00
CA GLU A 151 3.09 16.52 -18.41
C GLU A 151 3.48 15.26 -19.20
N LYS A 152 4.61 14.63 -18.90
CA LYS A 152 4.99 13.34 -19.45
C LYS A 152 3.95 12.26 -19.11
N TRP A 153 3.52 12.17 -17.86
CA TRP A 153 2.48 11.21 -17.46
C TRP A 153 1.10 11.56 -18.06
N LYS A 154 0.75 12.85 -18.20
CA LYS A 154 -0.49 13.28 -18.85
C LYS A 154 -0.51 12.93 -20.33
N SER A 155 0.63 12.99 -21.00
CA SER A 155 0.76 12.64 -22.43
C SER A 155 0.89 11.13 -22.66
N SER A 156 1.19 10.35 -21.63
CA SER A 156 1.28 8.89 -21.69
C SER A 156 -0.09 8.25 -21.49
N VAL A 157 -0.37 7.18 -22.21
CA VAL A 157 -1.65 6.44 -22.13
C VAL A 157 -1.45 5.21 -21.26
N TYR A 158 -2.36 5.01 -20.31
CA TYR A 158 -2.38 3.79 -19.53
C TYR A 158 -2.85 2.60 -20.39
N THR A 159 -2.07 1.54 -20.41
CA THR A 159 -2.32 0.31 -21.21
C THR A 159 -2.40 -0.95 -20.35
N GLY A 160 -2.48 -0.81 -19.03
CA GLY A 160 -2.60 -1.94 -18.11
C GLY A 160 -4.01 -2.56 -18.08
N ASN A 161 -4.20 -3.48 -17.15
CA ASN A 161 -5.38 -4.36 -17.12
C ASN A 161 -6.61 -3.75 -16.43
N GLU A 162 -6.51 -2.57 -15.82
CA GLU A 162 -7.65 -1.91 -15.19
C GLU A 162 -8.52 -1.22 -16.24
N GLU A 163 -9.63 -1.85 -16.61
CA GLU A 163 -10.52 -1.41 -17.68
C GLU A 163 -11.00 0.03 -17.50
N LEU A 164 -11.28 0.45 -16.26
CA LEU A 164 -11.70 1.82 -15.93
C LEU A 164 -10.69 2.87 -16.40
N TYR A 165 -9.40 2.53 -16.42
CA TYR A 165 -8.30 3.43 -16.78
C TYR A 165 -7.75 3.16 -18.19
N ASN A 166 -8.22 2.12 -18.87
CA ASN A 166 -7.73 1.78 -20.20
C ASN A 166 -7.89 3.00 -21.15
N ARG A 167 -6.80 3.35 -21.81
CA ARG A 167 -6.67 4.52 -22.69
C ARG A 167 -6.85 5.89 -22.02
N LYS A 168 -6.94 5.97 -20.70
CA LYS A 168 -6.85 7.26 -19.99
C LYS A 168 -5.39 7.67 -19.82
N ASN A 169 -5.17 8.95 -19.55
CA ASN A 169 -3.81 9.42 -19.33
C ASN A 169 -3.23 8.86 -18.00
N GLY A 170 -1.93 8.63 -18.00
CA GLY A 170 -1.24 8.00 -16.90
C GLY A 170 -1.23 8.82 -15.62
N TYR A 171 -1.29 10.15 -15.72
CA TYR A 171 -1.36 11.02 -14.55
C TYR A 171 -2.64 10.78 -13.74
N ILE A 172 -3.79 10.59 -14.40
CA ILE A 172 -5.06 10.25 -13.74
C ILE A 172 -4.94 8.91 -13.02
N TYR A 173 -4.29 7.92 -13.66
CA TYR A 173 -4.07 6.62 -13.03
C TYR A 173 -3.23 6.77 -11.76
N ILE A 174 -2.06 7.41 -11.85
CA ILE A 174 -1.17 7.64 -10.71
C ILE A 174 -1.90 8.41 -9.60
N GLN A 175 -2.53 9.54 -9.92
CA GLN A 175 -3.25 10.36 -8.97
C GLN A 175 -4.32 9.59 -8.19
N ASN A 176 -5.04 8.71 -8.87
CA ASN A 176 -6.11 7.94 -8.26
C ASN A 176 -5.60 6.74 -7.42
N HIS A 177 -4.33 6.35 -7.58
CA HIS A 177 -3.75 5.23 -6.86
C HIS A 177 -2.75 5.62 -5.78
N LEU A 178 -2.36 6.91 -5.67
CA LEU A 178 -1.52 7.37 -4.57
C LEU A 178 -2.19 7.13 -3.21
N GLY A 179 -1.43 6.60 -2.27
CA GLY A 179 -1.93 6.18 -0.98
C GLY A 179 -2.81 4.93 -1.07
N TYR A 180 -3.68 4.75 -0.10
CA TYR A 180 -4.63 3.64 -0.07
C TYR A 180 -5.91 3.98 -0.85
N ARG A 181 -6.55 2.93 -1.39
CA ARG A 181 -7.79 3.04 -2.16
C ARG A 181 -8.64 1.79 -1.91
N LEU A 182 -9.64 1.90 -1.05
CA LEU A 182 -10.41 0.75 -0.58
C LEU A 182 -11.63 0.48 -1.48
N LEU A 183 -11.75 -0.77 -1.92
CA LEU A 183 -12.89 -1.31 -2.66
C LEU A 183 -13.62 -2.31 -1.77
N LEU A 184 -14.93 -2.13 -1.59
CA LEU A 184 -15.81 -3.12 -1.00
C LEU A 184 -16.12 -4.20 -2.04
N THR A 185 -15.72 -5.44 -1.76
CA THR A 185 -15.93 -6.58 -2.67
C THR A 185 -17.06 -7.48 -2.21
N ASP A 186 -17.31 -7.58 -0.89
CA ASP A 186 -18.43 -8.37 -0.33
C ASP A 186 -18.89 -7.80 1.02
N ALA A 187 -20.16 -7.91 1.34
CA ALA A 187 -20.71 -7.62 2.66
C ALA A 187 -21.84 -8.59 3.01
N LYS A 188 -21.68 -9.28 4.13
CA LYS A 188 -22.68 -10.19 4.70
C LYS A 188 -23.14 -9.65 6.04
N ILE A 189 -24.42 -9.33 6.15
CA ILE A 189 -25.01 -8.71 7.33
C ILE A 189 -26.15 -9.61 7.80
N ASN A 190 -25.95 -10.30 8.92
CA ASN A 190 -26.96 -11.21 9.44
C ASN A 190 -27.92 -10.46 10.36
N GLY A 191 -29.22 -10.70 10.15
CA GLY A 191 -30.26 -10.15 11.01
C GLY A 191 -30.18 -10.72 12.42
N THR A 192 -30.52 -9.89 13.40
CA THR A 192 -30.51 -10.24 14.81
C THR A 192 -31.59 -9.42 15.57
N LYS A 193 -31.47 -9.30 16.88
CA LYS A 193 -32.35 -8.47 17.74
C LYS A 193 -31.51 -7.47 18.53
N ALA A 194 -32.14 -6.45 19.05
CA ALA A 194 -31.55 -5.50 19.97
C ALA A 194 -30.83 -6.20 21.13
N GLY A 195 -29.66 -5.68 21.52
CA GLY A 195 -28.80 -6.24 22.56
C GLY A 195 -28.06 -7.51 22.20
N ALA A 196 -28.31 -8.09 21.02
CA ALA A 196 -27.58 -9.29 20.56
C ALA A 196 -26.41 -8.89 19.63
N SER A 197 -25.49 -9.84 19.43
CA SER A 197 -24.32 -9.62 18.58
C SER A 197 -24.70 -9.42 17.12
N ALA A 198 -24.18 -8.37 16.51
CA ALA A 198 -24.26 -8.12 15.07
C ALA A 198 -23.19 -8.96 14.36
N ASN A 199 -23.58 -10.01 13.65
CA ASN A 199 -22.65 -10.80 12.87
C ASN A 199 -22.50 -10.21 11.46
N VAL A 200 -21.52 -9.33 11.30
CA VAL A 200 -21.23 -8.65 10.02
C VAL A 200 -19.84 -9.05 9.53
N SER A 201 -19.78 -9.43 8.26
CA SER A 201 -18.51 -9.74 7.56
C SER A 201 -18.41 -8.85 6.32
N ILE A 202 -17.36 -8.04 6.26
CA ILE A 202 -17.11 -7.10 5.17
C ILE A 202 -15.76 -7.43 4.56
N THR A 203 -15.72 -7.66 3.25
CA THR A 203 -14.45 -7.87 2.53
C THR A 203 -14.07 -6.60 1.80
N LEU A 204 -12.90 -6.05 2.15
CA LEU A 204 -12.30 -4.91 1.50
C LEU A 204 -11.04 -5.34 0.75
N LYS A 205 -10.76 -4.70 -0.38
CA LYS A 205 -9.51 -4.80 -1.11
C LYS A 205 -8.87 -3.42 -1.23
N ASN A 206 -7.59 -3.30 -0.89
CA ASN A 206 -6.85 -2.07 -1.11
C ASN A 206 -6.19 -2.11 -2.50
N ILE A 207 -6.72 -1.33 -3.43
CA ILE A 207 -6.26 -1.24 -4.82
C ILE A 207 -5.34 -0.03 -5.05
N GLY A 208 -5.01 0.75 -4.01
CA GLY A 208 -4.05 1.86 -4.09
C GLY A 208 -2.60 1.40 -4.01
N PHE A 209 -1.67 2.33 -4.22
CA PHE A 209 -0.23 2.05 -4.10
C PHE A 209 0.20 1.92 -2.63
N GLY A 210 -0.33 2.72 -1.73
CA GLY A 210 0.07 2.76 -0.33
C GLY A 210 -0.87 2.01 0.60
N ASN A 211 -0.50 1.95 1.87
CA ASN A 211 -1.27 1.33 2.93
C ASN A 211 -1.79 2.38 3.92
N ILE A 212 -2.78 2.01 4.73
CA ILE A 212 -3.23 2.83 5.85
C ILE A 212 -2.20 2.70 6.97
N ILE A 213 -1.55 3.80 7.32
CA ILE A 213 -0.48 3.81 8.34
C ILE A 213 -1.00 4.34 9.67
N LYS A 214 -1.91 5.32 9.63
CA LYS A 214 -2.47 5.92 10.81
C LYS A 214 -3.71 5.17 11.29
N GLU A 215 -3.84 5.01 12.58
CA GLU A 215 -5.02 4.42 13.20
C GLU A 215 -6.30 5.16 12.82
N LYS A 216 -7.39 4.41 12.68
CA LYS A 216 -8.71 4.92 12.32
C LYS A 216 -9.76 4.27 13.19
N LYS A 217 -10.74 5.05 13.58
CA LYS A 217 -11.95 4.54 14.19
C LYS A 217 -12.82 3.87 13.13
N VAL A 218 -13.24 2.64 13.38
CA VAL A 218 -14.12 1.88 12.49
C VAL A 218 -15.43 1.62 13.20
N SER A 219 -16.55 2.01 12.59
CA SER A 219 -17.89 1.84 13.16
C SER A 219 -18.87 1.33 12.11
N LEU A 220 -19.91 0.63 12.57
CA LEU A 220 -21.12 0.37 11.80
C LEU A 220 -22.19 1.38 12.18
N ILE A 221 -22.85 1.96 11.17
CA ILE A 221 -24.00 2.85 11.38
C ILE A 221 -25.24 2.17 10.84
N TYR A 222 -26.23 1.99 11.71
CA TYR A 222 -27.54 1.45 11.38
C TYR A 222 -28.53 2.60 11.33
N LYS A 223 -29.15 2.84 10.18
CA LYS A 223 -30.02 3.99 9.95
C LYS A 223 -31.32 3.58 9.28
N ASN A 224 -32.43 4.14 9.78
CA ASN A 224 -33.71 4.13 9.10
C ASN A 224 -34.33 5.55 9.09
N SER A 225 -35.60 5.66 8.72
CA SER A 225 -36.28 6.96 8.65
C SER A 225 -36.45 7.68 9.99
N LYS A 226 -36.32 6.95 11.11
CA LYS A 226 -36.58 7.47 12.47
C LYS A 226 -35.31 7.55 13.32
N ASN A 227 -34.45 6.53 13.23
CA ASN A 227 -33.37 6.32 14.17
C ASN A 227 -32.03 6.11 13.45
N THR A 228 -30.97 6.48 14.15
CA THR A 228 -29.58 6.18 13.77
C THR A 228 -28.84 5.67 15.00
N TYR A 229 -28.19 4.51 14.85
CA TYR A 229 -27.38 3.89 15.91
C TYR A 229 -25.98 3.67 15.37
N GLU A 230 -24.98 4.01 16.17
CA GLU A 230 -23.57 3.73 15.89
C GLU A 230 -23.08 2.58 16.76
N VAL A 231 -22.39 1.61 16.16
CA VAL A 231 -21.75 0.50 16.84
C VAL A 231 -20.25 0.58 16.55
N GLU A 232 -19.48 0.97 17.54
CA GLU A 232 -18.02 1.02 17.46
C GLU A 232 -17.44 -0.39 17.39
N THR A 233 -16.30 -0.54 16.72
CA THR A 233 -15.63 -1.83 16.55
C THR A 233 -14.18 -1.76 17.04
N ASN A 234 -13.58 -2.92 17.30
CA ASN A 234 -12.16 -3.04 17.61
C ASN A 234 -11.31 -3.41 16.38
N ILE A 235 -11.77 -3.05 15.18
CA ILE A 235 -11.07 -3.34 13.94
C ILE A 235 -9.89 -2.38 13.74
N ASP A 236 -8.70 -2.94 13.62
CA ASP A 236 -7.54 -2.19 13.14
C ASP A 236 -7.44 -2.29 11.62
N ILE A 237 -7.90 -1.23 10.94
CA ILE A 237 -7.94 -1.16 9.48
C ILE A 237 -6.55 -1.06 8.84
N ARG A 238 -5.48 -0.79 9.61
CA ARG A 238 -4.08 -0.79 9.12
C ARG A 238 -3.60 -2.18 8.69
N LYS A 239 -4.33 -3.23 9.10
CA LYS A 239 -4.10 -4.61 8.64
C LYS A 239 -4.53 -4.84 7.19
N GLN A 240 -5.27 -3.90 6.61
CA GLN A 240 -5.65 -3.91 5.19
C GLN A 240 -4.46 -3.50 4.32
N LEU A 241 -3.68 -4.48 3.89
CA LEU A 241 -2.50 -4.22 3.06
C LEU A 241 -2.85 -4.14 1.57
N GLN A 242 -1.94 -3.52 0.82
CA GLN A 242 -2.04 -3.34 -0.61
C GLN A 242 -2.30 -4.67 -1.34
N ASN A 243 -3.23 -4.64 -2.29
CA ASN A 243 -3.60 -5.77 -3.16
C ASN A 243 -3.99 -7.07 -2.43
N GLN A 244 -4.43 -6.97 -1.18
CA GLN A 244 -4.91 -8.11 -0.39
C GLN A 244 -6.37 -7.90 -0.04
N ASP A 245 -7.15 -8.99 -0.07
CA ASP A 245 -8.49 -9.01 0.50
C ASP A 245 -8.36 -9.09 2.03
N TYR A 246 -9.08 -8.23 2.73
CA TYR A 246 -9.14 -8.21 4.17
C TYR A 246 -10.58 -8.33 4.64
N ILE A 247 -10.85 -9.35 5.46
CA ILE A 247 -12.19 -9.63 5.97
C ILE A 247 -12.33 -9.02 7.37
N LEU A 248 -13.13 -7.96 7.47
CA LEU A 248 -13.54 -7.37 8.73
C LEU A 248 -14.65 -8.25 9.31
N LYS A 249 -14.38 -8.94 10.42
CA LYS A 249 -15.38 -9.72 11.16
C LYS A 249 -15.81 -8.92 12.38
N ILE A 250 -17.04 -8.47 12.39
CA ILE A 250 -17.60 -7.60 13.43
C ILE A 250 -18.69 -8.39 14.18
N ASN A 251 -18.47 -8.56 15.47
CA ASN A 251 -19.37 -9.32 16.37
C ASN A 251 -19.76 -8.48 17.59
N GLU A 252 -19.79 -7.16 17.45
CA GLU A 252 -20.17 -6.24 18.53
C GLU A 252 -21.67 -6.31 18.82
N ASN A 253 -22.04 -6.04 20.07
CA ASN A 253 -23.46 -6.05 20.46
C ASN A 253 -24.17 -4.80 19.94
N LEU A 254 -25.36 -5.01 19.38
CA LEU A 254 -26.27 -3.93 19.05
C LEU A 254 -26.77 -3.22 20.32
N PRO A 255 -27.09 -1.92 20.27
CA PRO A 255 -27.72 -1.21 21.39
C PRO A 255 -28.98 -1.94 21.90
N ILE A 256 -29.14 -2.02 23.20
CA ILE A 256 -30.27 -2.74 23.80
C ILE A 256 -31.63 -2.03 23.58
N ASP A 257 -31.56 -0.73 23.36
CA ASP A 257 -32.69 0.18 23.07
C ASP A 257 -32.97 0.31 21.57
N MET A 258 -32.27 -0.45 20.72
CA MET A 258 -32.48 -0.43 19.29
C MET A 258 -33.88 -0.93 18.92
N GLU A 259 -34.65 -0.08 18.23
CA GLU A 259 -36.02 -0.43 17.82
C GLU A 259 -36.03 -1.53 16.77
N ASN A 260 -37.07 -2.37 16.79
CA ASN A 260 -37.32 -3.37 15.76
C ASN A 260 -37.64 -2.70 14.42
N GLY A 261 -37.03 -3.20 13.34
CA GLY A 261 -37.28 -2.65 12.01
C GLY A 261 -36.21 -3.03 10.98
N GLU A 262 -36.38 -2.53 9.77
CA GLU A 262 -35.35 -2.60 8.73
C GLU A 262 -34.42 -1.39 8.82
N TYR A 263 -33.11 -1.63 8.66
CA TYR A 263 -32.08 -0.63 8.70
C TYR A 263 -31.15 -0.72 7.50
N ASP A 264 -30.81 0.42 6.92
CA ASP A 264 -29.65 0.56 6.07
C ASP A 264 -28.40 0.50 6.95
N VAL A 265 -27.37 -0.24 6.51
CA VAL A 265 -26.13 -0.41 7.24
C VAL A 265 -24.99 0.23 6.47
N TYR A 266 -24.17 0.98 7.20
CA TYR A 266 -23.04 1.73 6.65
C TYR A 266 -21.77 1.41 7.41
N LEU A 267 -20.64 1.44 6.70
CA LEU A 267 -19.28 1.35 7.26
C LEU A 267 -18.67 2.75 7.34
N SER A 268 -18.39 3.22 8.54
CA SER A 268 -17.65 4.46 8.80
C SER A 268 -16.22 4.15 9.17
N ILE A 269 -15.26 4.82 8.53
CA ILE A 269 -13.83 4.71 8.82
C ILE A 269 -13.27 6.13 8.89
N GLY A 270 -13.02 6.63 10.08
CA GLY A 270 -12.66 8.04 10.32
C GLY A 270 -11.46 8.21 11.23
N GLU A 271 -11.07 9.45 11.48
CA GLU A 271 -10.04 9.79 12.46
C GLU A 271 -10.56 9.61 13.88
N GLU A 272 -9.66 9.26 14.81
CA GLU A 272 -10.01 9.10 16.23
C GLU A 272 -10.25 10.42 16.96
N TYR A 273 -9.71 11.53 16.44
CA TYR A 273 -9.70 12.81 17.12
C TYR A 273 -11.07 13.51 17.06
N ASP A 274 -11.61 13.86 18.22
CA ASP A 274 -12.90 14.56 18.33
C ASP A 274 -12.97 15.85 17.51
N SER A 275 -11.84 16.58 17.41
CA SER A 275 -11.76 17.82 16.62
C SER A 275 -11.96 17.61 15.11
N LEU A 276 -11.88 16.38 14.62
CA LEU A 276 -11.99 16.03 13.19
C LEU A 276 -13.32 15.35 12.84
N LYS A 277 -14.11 14.95 13.83
CA LYS A 277 -15.36 14.19 13.65
C LYS A 277 -16.36 14.84 12.72
N GLU A 278 -16.43 16.18 12.72
CA GLU A 278 -17.43 16.89 11.91
C GLU A 278 -17.00 17.12 10.46
N ASN A 279 -15.75 16.85 10.13
CA ASN A 279 -15.23 17.07 8.79
C ASN A 279 -15.17 15.77 7.98
N ALA A 280 -16.07 15.64 7.00
CA ALA A 280 -16.18 14.46 6.14
C ALA A 280 -14.89 14.11 5.36
N ASN A 281 -13.99 15.08 5.16
CA ASN A 281 -12.71 14.85 4.49
C ASN A 281 -11.74 13.96 5.29
N TYR A 282 -12.00 13.74 6.58
CA TYR A 282 -11.21 12.86 7.43
C TYR A 282 -11.78 11.43 7.53
N TYR A 283 -12.80 11.14 6.70
CA TYR A 283 -13.38 9.80 6.59
C TYR A 283 -13.03 9.15 5.26
N ILE A 284 -12.88 7.85 5.25
CA ILE A 284 -12.54 7.08 4.05
C ILE A 284 -13.80 6.84 3.23
N GLN A 285 -13.77 7.34 1.99
CA GLN A 285 -14.73 7.00 0.96
C GLN A 285 -14.25 5.75 0.22
N LEU A 286 -15.08 4.70 0.18
CA LEU A 286 -14.82 3.55 -0.66
C LEU A 286 -15.01 3.92 -2.13
N VAL A 287 -14.32 3.23 -3.03
CA VAL A 287 -14.37 3.53 -4.47
C VAL A 287 -15.66 3.03 -5.14
N ASN A 288 -16.49 2.32 -4.40
CA ASN A 288 -17.78 1.82 -4.88
C ASN A 288 -18.72 2.99 -5.23
N LYS A 289 -19.33 2.94 -6.40
CA LYS A 289 -20.28 3.97 -6.83
C LYS A 289 -21.47 4.06 -5.88
N ASN A 290 -21.88 5.28 -5.56
CA ASN A 290 -23.07 5.58 -4.75
C ASN A 290 -23.08 4.95 -3.35
N SER A 291 -21.93 4.52 -2.81
CA SER A 291 -21.83 4.01 -1.45
C SER A 291 -21.71 5.12 -0.41
N TRP A 292 -21.11 6.25 -0.75
CA TRP A 292 -20.81 7.33 0.18
C TRP A 292 -22.03 8.20 0.52
N ASP A 293 -22.29 8.38 1.81
CA ASP A 293 -23.22 9.37 2.35
C ASP A 293 -22.42 10.38 3.20
N GLU A 294 -22.24 11.58 2.67
CA GLU A 294 -21.47 12.65 3.31
C GLU A 294 -22.08 13.12 4.64
N LYS A 295 -23.41 13.07 4.76
CA LYS A 295 -24.10 13.55 5.97
C LYS A 295 -23.82 12.69 7.19
N ILE A 296 -23.68 11.38 6.96
CA ILE A 296 -23.36 10.42 8.03
C ILE A 296 -21.89 10.00 8.00
N LYS A 297 -21.12 10.50 7.04
CA LYS A 297 -19.67 10.24 6.89
C LYS A 297 -19.36 8.74 6.83
N ALA A 298 -20.16 7.99 6.05
CA ALA A 298 -20.06 6.54 5.98
C ALA A 298 -20.44 5.99 4.60
N ASN A 299 -20.08 4.73 4.36
CA ASN A 299 -20.29 4.03 3.10
C ASN A 299 -21.39 2.98 3.27
N TYR A 300 -22.41 3.03 2.45
CA TYR A 300 -23.48 2.04 2.43
C TYR A 300 -22.93 0.65 2.06
N ILE A 301 -23.28 -0.35 2.88
CA ILE A 301 -22.83 -1.74 2.70
C ILE A 301 -23.98 -2.76 2.62
N GLY A 302 -25.23 -2.37 2.88
CA GLY A 302 -26.39 -3.26 2.77
C GLY A 302 -27.51 -2.93 3.73
N LYS A 303 -28.45 -3.87 3.89
CA LYS A 303 -29.63 -3.76 4.76
C LYS A 303 -29.75 -4.93 5.70
N VAL A 304 -30.43 -4.71 6.83
CA VAL A 304 -30.68 -5.76 7.81
C VAL A 304 -32.00 -5.56 8.53
N GLY A 305 -32.69 -6.66 8.87
CA GLY A 305 -33.83 -6.67 9.78
C GLY A 305 -33.40 -6.91 11.23
N ILE A 306 -33.85 -6.05 12.14
CA ILE A 306 -33.59 -6.16 13.58
C ILE A 306 -34.92 -6.47 14.28
N GLY A 307 -34.97 -7.59 15.02
CA GLY A 307 -36.16 -8.01 15.76
C GLY A 307 -37.39 -8.36 14.89
N ILE A 308 -37.21 -8.46 13.59
CA ILE A 308 -38.25 -8.86 12.63
C ILE A 308 -37.88 -10.21 12.01
N LYS A 309 -38.90 -11.04 11.69
CA LYS A 309 -38.64 -12.28 10.92
C LYS A 309 -38.13 -11.88 9.54
N ASN A 310 -36.89 -12.28 9.24
CA ASN A 310 -36.36 -12.18 7.89
C ASN A 310 -37.18 -13.08 6.98
N THR A 311 -37.95 -12.51 6.06
CA THR A 311 -38.66 -13.23 5.01
C THR A 311 -37.77 -13.61 3.84
N THR A 312 -36.52 -13.23 3.87
CA THR A 312 -35.53 -13.55 2.83
C THR A 312 -34.14 -13.64 3.46
N GLU A 313 -33.40 -14.70 3.18
CA GLU A 313 -31.94 -14.69 3.27
C GLU A 313 -31.45 -13.66 2.25
N ASN A 314 -31.31 -12.41 2.70
CA ASN A 314 -30.68 -11.38 1.89
C ASN A 314 -29.17 -11.68 1.83
N ASN A 315 -28.80 -12.61 0.94
CA ASN A 315 -27.53 -12.53 0.29
C ASN A 315 -27.53 -11.22 -0.53
N ASN A 316 -27.35 -10.10 0.16
CA ASN A 316 -27.04 -8.83 -0.50
C ASN A 316 -25.63 -8.96 -1.06
N GLN A 317 -25.49 -9.81 -2.09
CA GLN A 317 -24.40 -9.59 -3.03
C GLN A 317 -24.66 -8.20 -3.61
N ILE A 318 -23.86 -7.23 -3.19
CA ILE A 318 -23.69 -6.01 -3.97
C ILE A 318 -23.06 -6.51 -5.26
N THR A 319 -23.93 -6.93 -6.18
CA THR A 319 -23.52 -7.23 -7.55
C THR A 319 -22.99 -5.91 -8.08
N ASN A 320 -21.66 -5.79 -8.04
CA ASN A 320 -20.98 -4.73 -8.72
C ASN A 320 -21.50 -4.75 -10.15
N GLN A 321 -22.30 -3.76 -10.53
CA GLN A 321 -22.62 -3.52 -11.96
C GLN A 321 -21.37 -3.12 -12.75
N ASN A 322 -20.20 -3.36 -12.20
CA ASN A 322 -18.92 -3.36 -12.85
C ASN A 322 -18.49 -4.81 -13.06
N ASN A 323 -19.22 -5.55 -13.93
CA ASN A 323 -18.77 -6.86 -14.45
C ASN A 323 -17.39 -6.82 -15.13
N SER A 324 -16.78 -5.65 -15.23
CA SER A 324 -15.45 -5.43 -15.77
C SER A 324 -14.31 -5.67 -14.77
N GLU A 325 -14.51 -5.49 -13.46
CA GLU A 325 -13.44 -5.70 -12.48
C GLU A 325 -13.33 -7.16 -11.99
N GLN A 326 -14.40 -7.96 -12.03
CA GLN A 326 -14.35 -9.38 -11.64
C GLN A 326 -13.64 -10.28 -12.67
N GLN A 327 -13.55 -9.89 -13.94
CA GLN A 327 -12.74 -10.63 -14.92
C GLN A 327 -11.24 -10.40 -14.77
N ILE A 328 -10.82 -9.33 -14.09
CA ILE A 328 -9.42 -8.98 -13.92
C ILE A 328 -8.70 -9.94 -12.96
N ASN A 329 -9.36 -10.39 -11.90
CA ASN A 329 -8.73 -11.25 -10.89
C ASN A 329 -8.36 -12.64 -11.41
N ASN A 330 -9.17 -13.22 -12.30
CA ASN A 330 -8.86 -14.54 -12.90
C ASN A 330 -7.74 -14.45 -13.94
N ASN A 331 -7.54 -13.28 -14.56
CA ASN A 331 -6.50 -13.11 -15.56
C ASN A 331 -5.14 -12.75 -14.94
N THR A 332 -5.11 -12.00 -13.82
CA THR A 332 -3.85 -11.67 -13.12
C THR A 332 -3.22 -12.89 -12.45
N GLU A 333 -4.00 -13.75 -11.82
CA GLU A 333 -3.46 -15.02 -11.28
C GLU A 333 -2.93 -15.93 -12.40
N ASN A 334 -3.60 -15.97 -13.54
CA ASN A 334 -3.14 -16.70 -14.72
C ASN A 334 -1.88 -16.09 -15.36
N VAL A 335 -1.73 -14.76 -15.37
CA VAL A 335 -0.54 -14.09 -15.90
C VAL A 335 0.66 -14.31 -14.98
N PHE A 336 0.50 -14.18 -13.66
CA PHE A 336 1.59 -14.49 -12.70
C PHE A 336 1.94 -15.98 -12.66
N SER A 337 0.96 -16.87 -12.80
CA SER A 337 1.18 -18.31 -12.97
C SER A 337 1.95 -18.59 -14.26
N ASN A 338 1.56 -17.98 -15.36
CA ASN A 338 2.25 -18.15 -16.65
C ASN A 338 3.67 -17.59 -16.64
N ILE A 339 3.91 -16.44 -16.02
CA ILE A 339 5.27 -15.86 -15.86
C ILE A 339 6.15 -16.79 -15.01
N LYS A 340 5.62 -17.35 -13.92
CA LYS A 340 6.36 -18.35 -13.12
C LYS A 340 6.68 -19.61 -13.95
N ILE A 341 5.74 -20.08 -14.76
CA ILE A 341 5.93 -21.24 -15.65
C ILE A 341 7.01 -20.92 -16.69
N PHE A 342 6.98 -19.75 -17.33
CA PHE A 342 7.99 -19.35 -18.30
C PHE A 342 9.38 -19.18 -17.68
N MET A 343 9.48 -18.64 -16.44
CA MET A 343 10.76 -18.58 -15.73
C MET A 343 11.31 -19.98 -15.40
N ILE A 344 10.45 -20.91 -14.98
CA ILE A 344 10.86 -22.29 -14.71
C ILE A 344 11.33 -22.98 -15.98
N ILE A 345 10.62 -22.82 -17.10
CA ILE A 345 11.02 -23.37 -18.41
C ILE A 345 12.35 -22.77 -18.86
N GLY A 346 12.54 -21.46 -18.68
CA GLY A 346 13.81 -20.79 -18.98
C GLY A 346 14.99 -21.34 -18.18
N ILE A 347 14.82 -21.58 -16.88
CA ILE A 347 15.84 -22.16 -16.02
C ILE A 347 16.18 -23.61 -16.47
N ILE A 348 15.16 -24.41 -16.77
CA ILE A 348 15.36 -25.78 -17.27
C ILE A 348 16.14 -25.78 -18.59
N ALA A 349 15.83 -24.87 -19.51
CA ALA A 349 16.55 -24.76 -20.78
C ALA A 349 18.02 -24.39 -20.57
N ILE A 350 18.33 -23.47 -19.67
CA ILE A 350 19.70 -23.09 -19.32
C ILE A 350 20.48 -24.29 -18.72
N VAL A 351 19.83 -25.03 -17.81
CA VAL A 351 20.45 -26.23 -17.21
C VAL A 351 20.74 -27.30 -18.27
N MET A 352 19.83 -27.51 -19.20
CA MET A 352 20.03 -28.46 -20.30
C MET A 352 21.20 -28.04 -21.22
N ILE A 353 21.32 -26.76 -21.54
CA ILE A 353 22.43 -26.22 -22.31
C ILE A 353 23.77 -26.45 -21.58
N LEU A 354 23.82 -26.19 -20.28
CA LEU A 354 25.01 -26.43 -19.47
C LEU A 354 25.41 -27.91 -19.43
N ILE A 355 24.45 -28.82 -19.33
CA ILE A 355 24.70 -30.28 -19.39
C ILE A 355 25.29 -30.67 -20.75
N ILE A 356 24.72 -30.16 -21.85
CA ILE A 356 25.24 -30.42 -23.19
C ILE A 356 26.69 -29.93 -23.34
N ILE A 357 26.99 -28.72 -22.85
CA ILE A 357 28.35 -28.17 -22.88
C ILE A 357 29.31 -29.06 -22.09
N ILE A 358 28.92 -29.54 -20.91
CA ILE A 358 29.75 -30.44 -20.09
C ILE A 358 30.02 -31.75 -20.82
N ILE A 359 29.01 -32.33 -21.48
CA ILE A 359 29.18 -33.57 -22.29
C ILE A 359 30.14 -33.36 -23.45
N ILE A 360 30.00 -32.22 -24.16
CA ILE A 360 30.91 -31.90 -25.30
C ILE A 360 32.34 -31.72 -24.81
N LEU A 361 32.55 -31.03 -23.67
CA LEU A 361 33.87 -30.82 -23.07
C LEU A 361 34.50 -32.14 -22.60
N LYS A 362 33.71 -33.05 -22.03
CA LYS A 362 34.14 -34.37 -21.61
C LYS A 362 34.54 -35.23 -22.78
N ASN A 363 33.73 -35.30 -23.83
CA ASN A 363 34.05 -36.05 -25.05
C ASN A 363 35.30 -35.50 -25.76
N LYS A 364 35.53 -34.19 -25.74
CA LYS A 364 36.74 -33.57 -26.32
C LYS A 364 38.00 -33.90 -25.51
N LYS A 365 37.86 -34.11 -24.19
CA LYS A 365 38.97 -34.53 -23.31
C LYS A 365 39.34 -36.00 -23.55
N ASP A 366 38.33 -36.85 -23.75
CA ASP A 366 38.53 -38.29 -24.01
C ASP A 366 39.14 -38.54 -25.41
N THR A 367 38.78 -37.74 -26.42
CA THR A 367 39.39 -37.80 -27.75
C THR A 367 40.86 -37.34 -27.76
N ASN A 368 41.22 -36.36 -26.91
CA ASN A 368 42.62 -35.91 -26.78
C ASN A 368 43.50 -36.87 -25.96
N LEU A 369 42.93 -37.81 -25.21
CA LEU A 369 43.65 -38.86 -24.49
C LEU A 369 43.92 -40.12 -25.33
N SER A 370 43.18 -40.28 -26.44
CA SER A 370 43.38 -41.41 -27.39
C SER A 370 44.36 -41.13 -28.52
N ILE A 371 44.98 -39.93 -28.55
CA ILE A 371 45.97 -39.51 -29.58
C ILE A 371 47.39 -39.35 -28.96
N LYS A 372 47.65 -39.89 -27.79
CA LYS A 372 49.00 -39.98 -27.22
C LYS A 372 49.36 -41.46 -27.07
#